data_fabebdead835425578042a8fb25b96d2
#
_entry.id   fabebdead835425578042a8fb25b96d2
#
_cell.length_a   1.000
_cell.length_b   1.000
_cell.length_c   1.000
_cell.angle_alpha   90.00
_cell.angle_beta   90.00
_cell.angle_gamma   90.00
#
_symmetry.space_group_name_H-M   'P 1'
#
loop_
_entity.id
_entity.type
_entity.pdbx_description
1 polymer ?
#
loop_
_entity_poly.entity_id
_entity_poly.type
_entity_poly.pdbx_seq_one_letter_code
_entity_poly.pdbx_strand_id
1 'polypeptide(L)'
;GLGDVYKRQMMHMQGTPQNMQKEPHYENLLKEFFIYFARKVQQLRDLGVKDIILDPGFGFGKTLEHNYELMAHLEEFGIFELPLLVGVSRKSMIYRLFGTTPQEALNGTTVLDTVALMKGADILRVHDVREAVESVRLIEKLKSVSACS
;
A
#
# COMPACT_ATOMS: atom_id res chain seq x y z
N GLY A 1 5.04 -17.33 17.13
CA GLY A 1 4.94 -17.09 18.57
C GLY A 1 3.55 -16.59 18.97
N LEU A 2 3.32 -16.50 20.25
CA LEU A 2 2.04 -16.02 20.77
C LEU A 2 1.70 -14.60 20.31
N GLY A 3 2.70 -13.77 20.08
CA GLY A 3 2.49 -12.42 19.57
C GLY A 3 1.85 -12.37 18.19
N ASP A 4 2.08 -13.39 17.38
CA ASP A 4 1.57 -13.42 16.01
C ASP A 4 0.06 -13.73 15.96
N VAL A 5 -0.48 -14.32 17.02
CA VAL A 5 -1.91 -14.63 17.09
C VAL A 5 -2.75 -13.34 17.04
N TYR A 6 -2.21 -12.24 17.54
CA TYR A 6 -2.94 -10.99 17.65
C TYR A 6 -2.64 -10.01 16.51
N LYS A 7 -1.74 -10.38 15.59
CA LYS A 7 -1.43 -9.54 14.45
C LYS A 7 -2.36 -9.88 13.30
N ARG A 8 -2.95 -8.86 12.72
CA ARG A 8 -3.86 -9.02 11.59
C ARG A 8 -3.51 -8.02 10.50
N GLN A 9 -3.28 -8.54 9.32
CA GLN A 9 -3.15 -7.73 8.13
C GLN A 9 -4.55 -7.38 7.63
N MET A 10 -4.80 -6.09 7.41
CA MET A 10 -6.03 -5.63 6.80
C MET A 10 -5.77 -5.25 5.36
N MET A 11 -6.49 -5.88 4.44
CA MET A 11 -6.38 -5.59 3.02
C MET A 11 -7.77 -5.20 2.50
N HIS A 12 -7.82 -4.09 1.79
CA HIS A 12 -9.04 -3.69 1.12
C HIS A 12 -9.10 -4.30 -0.27
N MET A 13 -10.19 -5.00 -0.56
CA MET A 13 -10.56 -5.43 -1.89
C MET A 13 -11.90 -4.80 -2.21
N GLN A 14 -11.87 -3.81 -3.07
CA GLN A 14 -13.06 -3.06 -3.39
C GLN A 14 -13.98 -3.87 -4.31
N GLY A 15 -15.20 -4.18 -3.84
CA GLY A 15 -16.30 -4.72 -4.60
C GLY A 15 -15.97 -5.76 -5.68
N THR A 16 -16.88 -5.95 -6.62
CA THR A 16 -16.62 -6.75 -7.80
C THR A 16 -15.94 -5.89 -8.88
N PRO A 17 -15.12 -6.50 -9.76
CA PRO A 17 -14.49 -5.75 -10.85
C PRO A 17 -15.47 -4.93 -11.68
N GLN A 18 -16.71 -5.41 -11.79
CA GLN A 18 -17.75 -4.70 -12.53
C GLN A 18 -18.16 -3.39 -11.86
N ASN A 19 -18.25 -3.36 -10.54
CA ASN A 19 -18.61 -2.14 -9.81
C ASN A 19 -17.49 -1.11 -9.87
N MET A 20 -16.25 -1.57 -9.88
CA MET A 20 -15.09 -0.69 -9.93
C MET A 20 -14.93 0.01 -11.26
N GLN A 21 -15.34 -0.63 -12.35
CA GLN A 21 -15.20 -0.08 -13.69
C GLN A 21 -16.27 0.96 -14.03
N LYS A 22 -17.39 0.98 -13.31
CA LYS A 22 -18.51 1.84 -13.62
C LYS A 22 -18.28 3.31 -13.26
N GLU A 23 -17.57 3.59 -12.18
CA GLU A 23 -17.30 4.94 -11.73
C GLU A 23 -15.89 5.06 -11.16
N PRO A 24 -14.87 5.32 -12.01
CA PRO A 24 -13.50 5.49 -11.54
C PRO A 24 -13.29 6.90 -10.97
N HIS A 25 -14.15 7.31 -10.03
CA HIS A 25 -13.98 8.59 -9.36
C HIS A 25 -13.10 8.43 -8.15
N TYR A 26 -11.99 9.15 -8.15
CA TYR A 26 -11.00 9.18 -7.09
C TYR A 26 -11.61 9.42 -5.70
N GLU A 27 -12.44 10.45 -5.57
CA GLU A 27 -13.02 10.81 -4.27
C GLU A 27 -13.85 9.69 -3.67
N ASN A 28 -14.59 8.96 -4.49
CA ASN A 28 -15.40 7.85 -4.03
C ASN A 28 -14.53 6.67 -3.61
N LEU A 29 -13.46 6.41 -4.34
CA LEU A 29 -12.53 5.32 -4.03
C LEU A 29 -11.89 5.51 -2.66
N LEU A 30 -11.28 6.65 -2.41
CA LEU A 30 -10.63 6.92 -1.12
C LEU A 30 -11.62 6.93 0.04
N LYS A 31 -12.78 7.54 -0.16
CA LYS A 31 -13.81 7.56 0.86
C LYS A 31 -14.23 6.15 1.25
N GLU A 32 -14.43 5.27 0.26
CA GLU A 32 -14.77 3.87 0.51
C GLU A 32 -13.67 3.14 1.26
N PHE A 33 -12.40 3.38 0.87
CA PHE A 33 -11.26 2.81 1.58
C PHE A 33 -11.27 3.22 3.06
N PHE A 34 -11.40 4.49 3.33
CA PHE A 34 -11.34 4.99 4.70
C PHE A 34 -12.50 4.46 5.55
N ILE A 35 -13.70 4.42 4.99
CA ILE A 35 -14.86 3.87 5.70
C ILE A 35 -14.64 2.38 5.99
N TYR A 36 -14.16 1.64 5.00
CA TYR A 36 -13.89 0.22 5.14
C TYR A 36 -12.86 -0.04 6.25
N PHE A 37 -11.71 0.64 6.18
CA PHE A 37 -10.66 0.45 7.17
C PHE A 37 -11.08 0.91 8.56
N ALA A 38 -11.79 2.02 8.67
CA ALA A 38 -12.29 2.49 9.96
C ALA A 38 -13.18 1.45 10.64
N ARG A 39 -14.10 0.85 9.87
CA ARG A 39 -14.97 -0.19 10.38
C ARG A 39 -14.20 -1.43 10.79
N LYS A 40 -13.28 -1.90 9.95
CA LYS A 40 -12.51 -3.11 10.21
C LYS A 40 -11.58 -2.94 11.41
N VAL A 41 -10.93 -1.79 11.51
CA VAL A 41 -10.06 -1.49 12.65
C VAL A 41 -10.90 -1.53 13.94
N GLN A 42 -12.08 -0.91 13.93
CA GLN A 42 -12.94 -0.91 15.12
C GLN A 42 -13.40 -2.32 15.49
N GLN A 43 -13.82 -3.11 14.49
CA GLN A 43 -14.22 -4.51 14.73
C GLN A 43 -13.09 -5.33 15.33
N LEU A 44 -11.87 -5.18 14.82
CA LEU A 44 -10.72 -5.92 15.32
C LEU A 44 -10.36 -5.49 16.75
N ARG A 45 -10.41 -4.21 17.04
CA ARG A 45 -10.15 -3.70 18.38
C ARG A 45 -11.21 -4.18 19.37
N ASP A 46 -12.48 -4.22 18.96
CA ASP A 46 -13.57 -4.74 19.80
C ASP A 46 -13.36 -6.22 20.12
N LEU A 47 -12.69 -6.96 19.23
CA LEU A 47 -12.34 -8.37 19.45
C LEU A 47 -11.05 -8.55 20.23
N GLY A 48 -10.41 -7.47 20.66
CA GLY A 48 -9.18 -7.52 21.44
C GLY A 48 -7.91 -7.63 20.65
N VAL A 49 -7.96 -7.44 19.32
CA VAL A 49 -6.76 -7.43 18.47
C VAL A 49 -6.02 -6.12 18.70
N LYS A 50 -4.73 -6.23 19.07
CA LYS A 50 -3.91 -5.06 19.40
C LYS A 50 -3.00 -4.63 18.23
N ASP A 51 -2.44 -5.60 17.51
CA ASP A 51 -1.51 -5.33 16.43
C ASP A 51 -2.21 -5.45 15.08
N ILE A 52 -2.35 -4.33 14.40
CA ILE A 52 -3.04 -4.25 13.11
C ILE A 52 -2.10 -3.61 12.11
N ILE A 53 -2.01 -4.21 10.92
CA ILE A 53 -1.25 -3.68 9.79
C ILE A 53 -2.24 -3.40 8.67
N LEU A 54 -2.21 -2.19 8.12
CA LEU A 54 -3.04 -1.82 6.98
C LEU A 54 -2.36 -2.22 5.68
N ASP A 55 -3.11 -2.82 4.77
CA ASP A 55 -2.64 -3.15 3.41
C ASP A 55 -3.72 -2.70 2.42
N PRO A 56 -3.48 -1.64 1.64
CA PRO A 56 -4.47 -1.16 0.68
C PRO A 56 -4.77 -2.13 -0.46
N GLY A 57 -3.95 -3.16 -0.66
CA GLY A 57 -4.22 -4.19 -1.64
C GLY A 57 -4.07 -3.73 -3.08
N PHE A 58 -2.91 -3.17 -3.43
CA PHE A 58 -2.63 -2.80 -4.81
C PHE A 58 -2.85 -3.99 -5.76
N GLY A 59 -3.51 -3.73 -6.87
CA GLY A 59 -3.78 -4.73 -7.90
C GLY A 59 -5.07 -5.51 -7.72
N PHE A 60 -5.51 -5.74 -6.52
CA PHE A 60 -6.69 -6.58 -6.25
C PHE A 60 -7.98 -5.88 -6.67
N GLY A 61 -8.60 -6.36 -7.76
CA GLY A 61 -9.87 -5.83 -8.23
C GLY A 61 -9.88 -4.36 -8.61
N LYS A 62 -8.70 -3.74 -8.76
CA LYS A 62 -8.58 -2.31 -9.06
C LYS A 62 -8.16 -2.09 -10.50
N THR A 63 -8.66 -1.01 -11.10
CA THR A 63 -8.20 -0.57 -12.42
C THR A 63 -6.80 0.04 -12.30
N LEU A 64 -6.15 0.23 -13.44
CA LEU A 64 -4.86 0.92 -13.49
C LEU A 64 -4.96 2.30 -12.82
N GLU A 65 -5.98 3.06 -13.19
CA GLU A 65 -6.20 4.41 -12.64
C GLU A 65 -6.42 4.38 -11.13
N HIS A 66 -7.21 3.43 -10.62
CA HIS A 66 -7.44 3.28 -9.18
C HIS A 66 -6.15 3.01 -8.42
N ASN A 67 -5.27 2.18 -8.96
CA ASN A 67 -3.99 1.89 -8.33
C ASN A 67 -3.12 3.15 -8.21
N TYR A 68 -3.07 3.96 -9.26
CA TYR A 68 -2.28 5.20 -9.23
C TYR A 68 -2.90 6.28 -8.35
N GLU A 69 -4.23 6.38 -8.33
CA GLU A 69 -4.92 7.28 -7.40
C GLU A 69 -4.62 6.91 -5.95
N LEU A 70 -4.66 5.60 -5.65
CA LEU A 70 -4.34 5.09 -4.33
C LEU A 70 -2.90 5.43 -3.94
N MET A 71 -1.95 5.20 -4.83
CA MET A 71 -0.54 5.52 -4.58
C MET A 71 -0.33 7.03 -4.41
N ALA A 72 -0.99 7.84 -5.25
CA ALA A 72 -0.84 9.30 -5.19
C ALA A 72 -1.28 9.88 -3.84
N HIS A 73 -2.21 9.21 -3.16
CA HIS A 73 -2.78 9.69 -1.89
C HIS A 73 -2.50 8.76 -0.72
N LEU A 74 -1.47 7.95 -0.83
CA LEU A 74 -1.13 6.93 0.17
C LEU A 74 -0.90 7.54 1.56
N GLU A 75 -0.34 8.75 1.64
CA GLU A 75 -0.05 9.41 2.91
C GLU A 75 -1.29 9.68 3.74
N GLU A 76 -2.47 9.73 3.13
CA GLU A 76 -3.72 9.96 3.84
C GLU A 76 -4.08 8.81 4.79
N PHE A 77 -3.52 7.61 4.57
CA PHE A 77 -3.71 6.49 5.49
C PHE A 77 -3.04 6.72 6.86
N GLY A 78 -2.20 7.74 6.96
CA GLY A 78 -1.57 8.11 8.23
C GLY A 78 -2.57 8.47 9.33
N ILE A 79 -3.80 8.81 8.99
CA ILE A 79 -4.84 9.14 9.99
C ILE A 79 -5.14 7.96 10.92
N PHE A 80 -4.91 6.73 10.47
CA PHE A 80 -5.15 5.54 11.29
C PHE A 80 -4.07 5.29 12.33
N GLU A 81 -2.91 5.91 12.18
CA GLU A 81 -1.75 5.74 13.06
C GLU A 81 -1.35 4.27 13.23
N LEU A 82 -1.45 3.50 12.16
CA LEU A 82 -1.12 2.08 12.11
C LEU A 82 -0.04 1.84 11.07
N PRO A 83 0.76 0.78 11.25
CA PRO A 83 1.73 0.41 10.21
C PRO A 83 1.05 0.16 8.87
N LEU A 84 1.66 0.67 7.81
CA LEU A 84 1.15 0.57 6.45
C LEU A 84 2.05 -0.33 5.63
N LEU A 85 1.48 -1.40 5.08
CA LEU A 85 2.17 -2.34 4.21
C LEU A 85 1.80 -2.05 2.76
N VAL A 86 2.80 -1.99 1.90
CA VAL A 86 2.61 -1.78 0.46
C VAL A 86 3.22 -2.93 -0.32
N GLY A 87 2.43 -3.53 -1.20
CA GLY A 87 2.86 -4.61 -2.07
C GLY A 87 2.58 -4.29 -3.52
N VAL A 88 3.50 -3.62 -4.21
CA VAL A 88 3.37 -3.25 -5.63
C VAL A 88 4.30 -4.05 -6.53
N SER A 89 5.16 -4.88 -5.94
CA SER A 89 6.25 -5.56 -6.64
C SER A 89 5.77 -6.27 -7.90
N ARG A 90 6.29 -5.84 -9.04
CA ARG A 90 6.07 -6.42 -10.37
C ARG A 90 4.60 -6.58 -10.76
N LYS A 91 3.73 -5.75 -10.18
CA LYS A 91 2.30 -5.82 -10.47
C LYS A 91 1.94 -5.14 -11.78
N SER A 92 0.75 -5.45 -12.26
CA SER A 92 0.28 -4.98 -13.57
C SER A 92 0.23 -3.46 -13.69
N MET A 93 0.06 -2.74 -12.59
CA MET A 93 0.10 -1.28 -12.62
C MET A 93 1.44 -0.75 -13.11
N ILE A 94 2.51 -1.54 -12.98
CA ILE A 94 3.84 -1.17 -13.47
C ILE A 94 4.00 -1.57 -14.93
N TYR A 95 3.93 -2.87 -15.24
CA TYR A 95 4.28 -3.32 -16.57
C TYR A 95 3.22 -2.97 -17.63
N ARG A 96 1.97 -2.80 -17.26
CA ARG A 96 0.94 -2.37 -18.22
C ARG A 96 1.16 -0.94 -18.70
N LEU A 97 1.62 -0.07 -17.81
CA LEU A 97 1.89 1.32 -18.19
C LEU A 97 2.93 1.42 -19.31
N PHE A 98 3.91 0.51 -19.31
CA PHE A 98 5.00 0.49 -20.28
C PHE A 98 4.78 -0.52 -21.42
N GLY A 99 3.70 -1.28 -21.38
CA GLY A 99 3.48 -2.33 -22.37
C GLY A 99 4.51 -3.46 -22.31
N THR A 100 4.99 -3.78 -21.08
CA THR A 100 6.01 -4.79 -20.86
C THR A 100 5.49 -5.96 -20.03
N THR A 101 6.37 -6.72 -19.42
CA THR A 101 6.09 -7.95 -18.68
C THR A 101 6.52 -7.80 -17.22
N PRO A 102 6.04 -8.68 -16.32
CA PRO A 102 6.50 -8.68 -14.93
C PRO A 102 8.03 -8.82 -14.79
N GLN A 103 8.66 -9.55 -15.70
CA GLN A 103 10.12 -9.74 -15.69
C GLN A 103 10.88 -8.42 -15.92
N GLU A 104 10.26 -7.47 -16.59
CA GLU A 104 10.84 -6.17 -16.90
C GLU A 104 10.38 -5.08 -15.93
N ALA A 105 9.75 -5.45 -14.84
CA ALA A 105 9.13 -4.50 -13.91
C ALA A 105 9.99 -4.16 -12.68
N LEU A 106 11.28 -4.53 -12.67
CA LEU A 106 12.15 -4.27 -11.51
C LEU A 106 12.35 -2.77 -11.29
N ASN A 107 12.71 -2.05 -12.32
CA ASN A 107 12.95 -0.61 -12.17
C ASN A 107 11.69 0.13 -11.71
N GLY A 108 10.55 -0.15 -12.33
CA GLY A 108 9.28 0.46 -11.93
C GLY A 108 8.88 0.10 -10.50
N THR A 109 9.17 -1.14 -10.09
CA THR A 109 8.96 -1.58 -8.71
C THR A 109 9.77 -0.72 -7.74
N THR A 110 11.06 -0.53 -8.03
CA THR A 110 11.95 0.28 -7.18
C THR A 110 11.45 1.73 -7.09
N VAL A 111 11.02 2.29 -8.21
CA VAL A 111 10.47 3.66 -8.23
C VAL A 111 9.23 3.76 -7.34
N LEU A 112 8.27 2.85 -7.49
CA LEU A 112 7.04 2.92 -6.71
C LEU A 112 7.24 2.53 -5.24
N ASP A 113 8.15 1.62 -4.94
CA ASP A 113 8.53 1.33 -3.54
C ASP A 113 9.11 2.59 -2.87
N THR A 114 9.94 3.32 -3.59
CA THR A 114 10.53 4.57 -3.09
C THR A 114 9.44 5.61 -2.82
N VAL A 115 8.52 5.78 -3.77
CA VAL A 115 7.38 6.69 -3.58
C VAL A 115 6.55 6.27 -2.37
N ALA A 116 6.26 4.97 -2.22
CA ALA A 116 5.49 4.45 -1.10
C ALA A 116 6.19 4.76 0.24
N LEU A 117 7.50 4.55 0.32
CA LEU A 117 8.27 4.86 1.53
C LEU A 117 8.21 6.34 1.88
N MET A 118 8.31 7.21 0.89
CA MET A 118 8.21 8.64 1.11
C MET A 118 6.81 9.08 1.57
N LYS A 119 5.79 8.30 1.22
CA LYS A 119 4.39 8.58 1.57
C LYS A 119 3.93 7.86 2.82
N GLY A 120 4.83 7.20 3.56
CA GLY A 120 4.51 6.65 4.86
C GLY A 120 4.41 5.15 4.95
N ALA A 121 4.76 4.40 3.91
CA ALA A 121 4.82 2.94 4.02
C ALA A 121 5.87 2.52 5.04
N ASP A 122 5.49 1.61 5.92
CA ASP A 122 6.37 1.08 6.96
C ASP A 122 6.93 -0.29 6.57
N ILE A 123 6.21 -1.02 5.74
CA ILE A 123 6.55 -2.38 5.34
C ILE A 123 6.37 -2.50 3.84
N LEU A 124 7.37 -3.06 3.16
CA LEU A 124 7.26 -3.39 1.74
C LEU A 124 7.23 -4.91 1.57
N ARG A 125 6.25 -5.40 0.80
CA ARG A 125 6.22 -6.80 0.39
C ARG A 125 6.79 -6.88 -1.02
N VAL A 126 7.90 -7.60 -1.18
CA VAL A 126 8.73 -7.52 -2.39
C VAL A 126 9.19 -8.88 -2.88
N HIS A 127 9.51 -8.94 -4.18
CA HIS A 127 10.21 -10.08 -4.78
C HIS A 127 11.72 -9.84 -4.80
N ASP A 128 12.13 -8.59 -5.01
CA ASP A 128 13.54 -8.22 -5.22
C ASP A 128 14.06 -7.56 -3.94
N VAL A 129 14.57 -8.39 -3.04
CA VAL A 129 14.93 -7.99 -1.68
C VAL A 129 16.06 -6.97 -1.65
N ARG A 130 17.12 -7.20 -2.43
CA ARG A 130 18.29 -6.31 -2.45
C ARG A 130 17.88 -4.87 -2.82
N GLU A 131 17.13 -4.73 -3.89
CA GLU A 131 16.71 -3.44 -4.40
C GLU A 131 15.78 -2.71 -3.42
N ALA A 132 14.90 -3.48 -2.77
CA ALA A 132 14.01 -2.93 -1.75
C ALA A 132 14.79 -2.47 -0.51
N VAL A 133 15.76 -3.24 -0.06
CA VAL A 133 16.62 -2.88 1.09
C VAL A 133 17.39 -1.60 0.78
N GLU A 134 17.92 -1.47 -0.43
CA GLU A 134 18.62 -0.25 -0.84
C GLU A 134 17.70 0.96 -0.81
N SER A 135 16.48 0.82 -1.31
CA SER A 135 15.49 1.90 -1.26
C SER A 135 15.19 2.31 0.19
N VAL A 136 14.96 1.35 1.07
CA VAL A 136 14.69 1.61 2.50
C VAL A 136 15.86 2.35 3.13
N ARG A 137 17.09 1.89 2.90
CA ARG A 137 18.28 2.53 3.50
C ARG A 137 18.49 3.94 3.00
N LEU A 138 18.26 4.18 1.70
CA LEU A 138 18.38 5.52 1.15
C LEU A 138 17.34 6.48 1.73
N ILE A 139 16.09 6.03 1.83
CA ILE A 139 15.04 6.87 2.40
C ILE A 139 15.25 7.12 3.89
N GLU A 140 15.68 6.12 4.64
CA GLU A 140 16.02 6.29 6.06
C GLU A 140 17.12 7.33 6.25
N LYS A 141 18.15 7.28 5.41
CA LYS A 141 19.24 8.26 5.46
C LYS A 141 18.72 9.66 5.15
N LEU A 142 17.92 9.78 4.12
CA LEU A 142 17.33 11.05 3.73
C LEU A 142 16.49 11.66 4.87
N LYS A 143 15.66 10.85 5.50
CA LYS A 143 14.83 11.29 6.63
C LYS A 143 15.67 11.68 7.85
N SER A 144 16.75 10.98 8.11
CA SER A 144 17.61 11.25 9.26
C SER A 144 18.24 12.64 9.18
N VAL A 145 18.66 13.07 7.99
CA VAL A 145 19.27 14.40 7.85
C VAL A 145 18.23 15.51 7.77
N SER A 146 17.05 15.25 7.22
CA SER A 146 15.99 16.26 7.19
C SER A 146 15.40 16.52 8.59
N ALA A 147 15.41 15.51 9.46
CA ALA A 147 14.94 15.67 10.85
C ALA A 147 15.88 16.52 11.70
N CYS A 148 17.14 16.67 11.30
CA CYS A 148 18.14 17.45 12.02
C CYS A 148 18.17 18.93 11.61
N SER A 149 17.41 19.30 10.60
CA SER A 149 17.37 20.69 10.10
C SER A 149 16.27 21.55 10.81
#